data_0883fdc28a94474039da25580860ea84
#
_entry.id   0883fdc28a94474039da25580860ea84
#
_cell.length_a   1.000
_cell.length_b   1.000
_cell.length_c   1.000
_cell.angle_alpha   90.00
_cell.angle_beta   90.00
_cell.angle_gamma   90.00
#
_symmetry.space_group_name_H-M   'P 1'
#
loop_
_entity.id
_entity.type
_entity.pdbx_description
1 polymer ?
#
loop_
_entity_poly.entity_id
_entity_poly.type
_entity_poly.pdbx_seq_one_letter_code
_entity_poly.pdbx_strand_id
1 'polypeptide(L)'
;LKNRLATASEVAKACKVSYGYAHKLMSKVSTPREVFEKEANKLDRCDLLREAVSLTGGARLKDYGSPVDNHQHIARIYTAITGKHVTGRDIAIMHQATKLARRQTTPLEKDHYIDNMAYVGIEYECAVEEE
;
A
#
# COMPACT_ATOMS: atom_id res chain seq x y z
N LEU A 1 14.19 28.87 26.87
CA LEU A 1 15.08 27.73 27.18
C LEU A 1 15.13 26.83 25.94
N LYS A 2 16.26 26.89 25.19
CA LYS A 2 16.48 26.01 24.05
C LYS A 2 16.71 24.58 24.61
N ASN A 3 15.74 23.68 24.46
CA ASN A 3 15.93 22.25 24.71
C ASN A 3 16.95 21.70 23.72
N ARG A 4 18.21 21.72 24.12
CA ARG A 4 19.31 21.10 23.38
C ARG A 4 19.28 19.60 23.70
N LEU A 5 19.14 18.77 22.67
CA LEU A 5 19.31 17.32 22.81
C LEU A 5 20.74 17.01 23.26
N ALA A 6 20.89 16.09 24.23
CA ALA A 6 22.18 15.63 24.70
C ALA A 6 22.97 14.98 23.55
N THR A 7 24.28 15.19 23.53
CA THR A 7 25.18 14.53 22.56
C THR A 7 25.48 13.10 23.00
N ALA A 8 25.91 12.24 22.05
CA ALA A 8 26.33 10.88 22.37
C ALA A 8 27.45 10.82 23.42
N SER A 9 28.32 11.84 23.46
CA SER A 9 29.39 11.99 24.48
C SER A 9 28.81 12.27 25.87
N GLU A 10 27.83 13.16 25.97
CA GLU A 10 27.16 13.48 27.23
C GLU A 10 26.36 12.28 27.76
N VAL A 11 25.70 11.55 26.90
CA VAL A 11 24.97 10.32 27.26
C VAL A 11 25.93 9.22 27.70
N ALA A 12 27.04 9.01 26.97
CA ALA A 12 28.05 8.02 27.35
C ALA A 12 28.62 8.28 28.74
N LYS A 13 28.93 9.56 29.05
CA LYS A 13 29.44 9.98 30.34
C LYS A 13 28.41 9.82 31.46
N ALA A 14 27.17 10.23 31.23
CA ALA A 14 26.12 10.17 32.23
C ALA A 14 25.72 8.71 32.56
N CYS A 15 25.64 7.85 31.54
CA CYS A 15 25.22 6.45 31.69
C CYS A 15 26.36 5.47 31.92
N LYS A 16 27.63 5.97 31.99
CA LYS A 16 28.84 5.13 32.16
C LYS A 16 28.98 4.02 31.13
N VAL A 17 28.62 4.29 29.88
CA VAL A 17 28.73 3.37 28.75
C VAL A 17 29.75 3.87 27.73
N SER A 18 30.18 3.00 26.80
CA SER A 18 31.11 3.42 25.75
C SER A 18 30.42 4.40 24.78
N TYR A 19 31.18 5.31 24.19
CA TYR A 19 30.71 6.26 23.19
C TYR A 19 30.01 5.53 22.01
N GLY A 20 30.57 4.43 21.52
CA GLY A 20 29.99 3.64 20.44
C GLY A 20 28.63 3.07 20.79
N TYR A 21 28.42 2.63 22.02
CA TYR A 21 27.12 2.13 22.49
C TYR A 21 26.10 3.26 22.65
N ALA A 22 26.51 4.39 23.24
CA ALA A 22 25.67 5.58 23.35
C ALA A 22 25.25 6.10 21.97
N HIS A 23 26.17 6.18 21.01
CA HIS A 23 25.88 6.57 19.64
C HIS A 23 24.90 5.62 18.95
N LYS A 24 25.08 4.30 19.11
CA LYS A 24 24.17 3.29 18.57
C LYS A 24 22.78 3.35 19.19
N LEU A 25 22.67 3.65 20.49
CA LEU A 25 21.38 3.88 21.16
C LEU A 25 20.70 5.14 20.62
N MET A 26 21.45 6.24 20.52
CA MET A 26 20.89 7.51 20.05
C MET A 26 20.49 7.49 18.57
N SER A 27 21.17 6.70 17.73
CA SER A 27 20.77 6.50 16.33
C SER A 27 19.45 5.74 16.17
N LYS A 28 19.00 5.04 17.22
CA LYS A 28 17.70 4.34 17.24
C LYS A 28 16.56 5.19 17.81
N VAL A 29 16.89 6.31 18.45
CA VAL A 29 15.90 7.25 18.99
C VAL A 29 15.57 8.26 17.91
N SER A 30 14.37 8.17 17.38
CA SER A 30 13.85 9.17 16.43
C SER A 30 13.79 10.54 17.10
N THR A 31 14.28 11.57 16.45
CA THR A 31 14.13 12.94 16.94
C THR A 31 12.65 13.32 16.97
N PRO A 32 12.22 14.26 17.83
CA PRO A 32 10.85 14.76 17.81
C PRO A 32 10.39 15.21 16.43
N ARG A 33 11.30 15.75 15.61
CA ARG A 33 11.04 16.14 14.24
C ARG A 33 10.80 14.92 13.33
N GLU A 34 11.62 13.89 13.43
CA GLU A 34 11.44 12.64 12.66
C GLU A 34 10.17 11.89 13.05
N VAL A 35 9.81 11.90 14.33
CA VAL A 35 8.54 11.34 14.82
C VAL A 35 7.38 12.15 14.25
N PHE A 36 7.45 13.48 14.29
CA PHE A 36 6.42 14.37 13.75
C PHE A 36 6.29 14.23 12.22
N GLU A 37 7.42 14.16 11.50
CA GLU A 37 7.43 13.95 10.04
C GLU A 37 6.90 12.54 9.66
N LYS A 38 7.18 11.52 10.46
CA LYS A 38 6.60 10.18 10.28
C LYS A 38 5.10 10.15 10.55
N GLU A 39 4.63 10.86 11.57
CA GLU A 39 3.20 10.98 11.87
C GLU A 39 2.48 11.84 10.84
N ALA A 40 3.09 12.95 10.40
CA ALA A 40 2.55 13.83 9.37
C ALA A 40 2.47 13.15 7.99
N ASN A 41 3.37 12.21 7.70
CA ASN A 41 3.39 11.42 6.47
C ASN A 41 2.64 10.08 6.58
N LYS A 42 2.01 9.81 7.71
CA LYS A 42 1.22 8.59 7.89
C LYS A 42 -0.11 8.75 7.15
N LEU A 43 -0.17 8.12 5.97
CA LEU A 43 -1.42 8.02 5.21
C LEU A 43 -2.49 7.35 6.08
N ASP A 44 -3.64 8.00 6.21
CA ASP A 44 -4.78 7.40 6.86
C ASP A 44 -5.61 6.55 5.84
N ARG A 45 -6.63 5.86 6.35
CA ARG A 45 -7.52 5.04 5.52
C ARG A 45 -8.25 5.86 4.44
N CYS A 46 -8.57 7.12 4.73
CA CYS A 46 -9.27 7.99 3.79
C CYS A 46 -8.35 8.45 2.65
N ASP A 47 -7.06 8.66 2.94
CA ASP A 47 -6.07 9.01 1.92
C ASP A 47 -5.86 7.85 0.94
N LEU A 48 -5.77 6.61 1.46
CA LEU A 48 -5.67 5.41 0.62
C LEU A 48 -6.91 5.22 -0.26
N LEU A 49 -8.11 5.46 0.28
CA LEU A 49 -9.36 5.38 -0.49
C LEU A 49 -9.43 6.46 -1.57
N ARG A 50 -9.03 7.69 -1.27
CA ARG A 50 -8.99 8.78 -2.27
C ARG A 50 -8.00 8.47 -3.40
N GLU A 51 -6.84 7.90 -3.06
CA GLU A 51 -5.85 7.48 -4.05
C GLU A 51 -6.40 6.35 -4.93
N ALA A 52 -7.10 5.36 -4.36
CA ALA A 52 -7.76 4.31 -5.11
C ALA A 52 -8.83 4.86 -6.08
N VAL A 53 -9.66 5.80 -5.64
CA VAL A 53 -10.64 6.49 -6.49
C VAL A 53 -9.96 7.24 -7.63
N SER A 54 -8.88 7.98 -7.34
CA SER A 54 -8.12 8.72 -8.35
C SER A 54 -7.52 7.80 -9.42
N LEU A 55 -7.02 6.64 -9.03
CA LEU A 55 -6.43 5.67 -9.96
C LEU A 55 -7.48 4.97 -10.83
N THR A 56 -8.63 4.62 -10.28
CA THR A 56 -9.68 3.92 -11.02
C THR A 56 -10.48 4.85 -11.93
N GLY A 57 -10.81 6.05 -11.47
CA GLY A 57 -11.63 7.02 -12.22
C GLY A 57 -10.84 8.04 -13.07
N GLY A 58 -9.51 8.02 -13.00
CA GLY A 58 -8.65 9.04 -13.61
C GLY A 58 -7.98 8.62 -14.92
N ALA A 59 -6.65 8.83 -15.00
CA ALA A 59 -5.84 8.62 -16.20
C ALA A 59 -5.93 7.18 -16.74
N ARG A 60 -6.00 6.17 -15.88
CA ARG A 60 -6.10 4.75 -16.31
C ARG A 60 -7.36 4.46 -17.12
N LEU A 61 -8.49 5.07 -16.76
CA LEU A 61 -9.74 4.93 -17.55
C LEU A 61 -9.56 5.49 -18.96
N LYS A 62 -8.82 6.58 -19.08
CA LYS A 62 -8.53 7.24 -20.35
C LYS A 62 -7.59 6.43 -21.25
N ASP A 63 -6.60 5.77 -20.63
CA ASP A 63 -5.54 5.05 -21.36
C ASP A 63 -5.92 3.60 -21.69
N TYR A 64 -6.67 2.95 -20.83
CA TYR A 64 -6.99 1.50 -20.91
C TYR A 64 -8.46 1.17 -21.10
N GLY A 65 -9.35 2.17 -21.10
CA GLY A 65 -10.81 1.97 -21.23
C GLY A 65 -11.45 1.47 -19.93
N SER A 66 -12.67 0.92 -20.06
CA SER A 66 -13.43 0.41 -18.92
C SER A 66 -12.69 -0.74 -18.22
N PRO A 67 -12.48 -0.66 -16.91
CA PRO A 67 -11.91 -1.77 -16.15
C PRO A 67 -12.76 -3.05 -16.24
N VAL A 68 -14.08 -2.92 -16.29
CA VAL A 68 -15.01 -4.05 -16.42
C VAL A 68 -14.79 -4.76 -17.74
N ASP A 69 -14.80 -4.02 -18.86
CA ASP A 69 -14.54 -4.58 -20.20
C ASP A 69 -13.19 -5.30 -20.26
N ASN A 70 -12.15 -4.72 -19.63
CA ASN A 70 -10.84 -5.34 -19.58
C ASN A 70 -10.86 -6.66 -18.80
N HIS A 71 -11.53 -6.73 -17.65
CA HIS A 71 -11.64 -7.96 -16.85
C HIS A 71 -12.44 -9.04 -17.59
N GLN A 72 -13.53 -8.67 -18.26
CA GLN A 72 -14.29 -9.57 -19.12
C GLN A 72 -13.44 -10.08 -20.30
N HIS A 73 -12.59 -9.22 -20.89
CA HIS A 73 -11.70 -9.62 -21.95
C HIS A 73 -10.64 -10.61 -21.46
N ILE A 74 -10.03 -10.37 -20.31
CA ILE A 74 -9.09 -11.31 -19.66
C ILE A 74 -9.77 -12.65 -19.39
N ALA A 75 -11.02 -12.64 -18.89
CA ALA A 75 -11.80 -13.83 -18.63
C ALA A 75 -12.01 -14.68 -19.88
N ARG A 76 -12.35 -14.05 -21.03
CA ARG A 76 -12.49 -14.74 -22.33
C ARG A 76 -11.16 -15.37 -22.78
N ILE A 77 -10.06 -14.64 -22.64
CA ILE A 77 -8.71 -15.16 -23.00
C ILE A 77 -8.34 -16.35 -22.11
N TYR A 78 -8.54 -16.22 -20.80
CA TYR A 78 -8.25 -17.30 -19.85
C TYR A 78 -9.06 -18.55 -20.13
N THR A 79 -10.37 -18.38 -20.37
CA THR A 79 -11.29 -19.47 -20.74
C THR A 79 -10.82 -20.17 -22.05
N ALA A 80 -10.42 -19.39 -23.04
CA ALA A 80 -9.95 -19.94 -24.31
C ALA A 80 -8.65 -20.75 -24.16
N ILE A 81 -7.72 -20.32 -23.31
CA ILE A 81 -6.44 -20.98 -23.07
C ILE A 81 -6.61 -22.26 -22.24
N THR A 82 -7.43 -22.20 -21.19
CA THR A 82 -7.49 -23.27 -20.18
C THR A 82 -8.67 -24.24 -20.37
N GLY A 83 -9.69 -23.85 -21.13
CA GLY A 83 -10.97 -24.53 -21.23
C GLY A 83 -11.83 -24.41 -19.97
N LYS A 84 -11.41 -23.63 -18.97
CA LYS A 84 -12.15 -23.40 -17.73
C LYS A 84 -12.85 -22.07 -17.80
N HIS A 85 -14.18 -22.10 -17.69
CA HIS A 85 -14.96 -20.87 -17.67
C HIS A 85 -14.67 -20.05 -16.40
N VAL A 86 -14.36 -18.79 -16.61
CA VAL A 86 -14.23 -17.76 -15.56
C VAL A 86 -14.91 -16.48 -16.05
N THR A 87 -15.37 -15.66 -15.10
CA THR A 87 -16.04 -14.39 -15.37
C THR A 87 -15.11 -13.20 -15.14
N GLY A 88 -15.52 -11.99 -15.54
CA GLY A 88 -14.79 -10.75 -15.22
C GLY A 88 -14.67 -10.55 -13.71
N ARG A 89 -15.70 -10.91 -12.95
CA ARG A 89 -15.68 -10.92 -11.50
C ARG A 89 -14.61 -11.86 -10.93
N ASP A 90 -14.49 -13.07 -11.45
CA ASP A 90 -13.47 -14.02 -11.01
C ASP A 90 -12.04 -13.47 -11.23
N ILE A 91 -11.82 -12.75 -12.34
CA ILE A 91 -10.56 -12.09 -12.62
C ILE A 91 -10.26 -10.99 -11.60
N ALA A 92 -11.25 -10.17 -11.24
CA ALA A 92 -11.09 -9.14 -10.20
C ALA A 92 -10.72 -9.77 -8.84
N ILE A 93 -11.35 -10.89 -8.47
CA ILE A 93 -11.03 -11.65 -7.24
C ILE A 93 -9.59 -12.20 -7.30
N MET A 94 -9.15 -12.73 -8.44
CA MET A 94 -7.75 -13.21 -8.61
C MET A 94 -6.72 -12.08 -8.43
N HIS A 95 -7.02 -10.87 -8.93
CA HIS A 95 -6.17 -9.71 -8.71
C HIS A 95 -6.13 -9.29 -7.24
N GLN A 96 -7.25 -9.32 -6.53
CA GLN A 96 -7.31 -9.09 -5.08
C GLN A 96 -6.46 -10.12 -4.33
N ALA A 97 -6.61 -11.40 -4.64
CA ALA A 97 -5.82 -12.48 -4.05
C ALA A 97 -4.30 -12.25 -4.26
N THR A 98 -3.90 -11.78 -5.44
CA THR A 98 -2.51 -11.42 -5.74
C THR A 98 -2.00 -10.31 -4.82
N LYS A 99 -2.80 -9.25 -4.59
CA LYS A 99 -2.41 -8.15 -3.70
C LYS A 99 -2.39 -8.58 -2.24
N LEU A 100 -3.32 -9.44 -1.82
CA LEU A 100 -3.32 -10.04 -0.48
C LEU A 100 -2.07 -10.90 -0.24
N ALA A 101 -1.68 -11.73 -1.21
CA ALA A 101 -0.48 -12.55 -1.11
C ALA A 101 0.80 -11.68 -0.98
N ARG A 102 0.91 -10.60 -1.74
CA ARG A 102 2.05 -9.67 -1.67
C ARG A 102 2.19 -8.99 -0.31
N ARG A 103 1.09 -8.73 0.39
CA ARG A 103 1.13 -8.18 1.76
C ARG A 103 1.82 -9.10 2.76
N GLN A 104 1.95 -10.39 2.49
CA GLN A 104 2.68 -11.33 3.36
C GLN A 104 4.18 -11.01 3.38
N THR A 105 4.74 -10.53 2.28
CA THR A 105 6.17 -10.22 2.16
C THR A 105 6.46 -8.73 2.35
N THR A 106 5.56 -7.85 1.91
CA THR A 106 5.70 -6.38 1.99
C THR A 106 4.46 -5.75 2.62
N PRO A 107 4.24 -5.95 3.96
CA PRO A 107 2.98 -5.60 4.62
C PRO A 107 2.70 -4.09 4.70
N LEU A 108 3.72 -3.24 4.52
CA LEU A 108 3.58 -1.78 4.58
C LEU A 108 3.62 -1.10 3.20
N GLU A 109 3.67 -1.89 2.12
CA GLU A 109 3.62 -1.34 0.76
C GLU A 109 2.19 -0.89 0.43
N LYS A 110 1.99 0.44 0.38
CA LYS A 110 0.67 1.06 0.21
C LYS A 110 -0.03 0.66 -1.08
N ASP A 111 0.75 0.43 -2.14
CA ASP A 111 0.25 0.07 -3.47
C ASP A 111 -0.60 -1.21 -3.43
N HIS A 112 -0.24 -2.17 -2.58
CA HIS A 112 -1.04 -3.39 -2.43
C HIS A 112 -2.40 -3.16 -1.79
N TYR A 113 -2.55 -2.12 -0.97
CA TYR A 113 -3.83 -1.75 -0.37
C TYR A 113 -4.68 -0.95 -1.36
N ILE A 114 -4.08 0.02 -2.02
CA ILE A 114 -4.76 0.89 -3.00
C ILE A 114 -5.31 0.07 -4.15
N ASP A 115 -4.48 -0.76 -4.78
CA ASP A 115 -4.91 -1.61 -5.87
C ASP A 115 -5.97 -2.64 -5.44
N ASN A 116 -5.85 -3.20 -4.22
CA ASN A 116 -6.87 -4.12 -3.73
C ASN A 116 -8.23 -3.46 -3.57
N MET A 117 -8.29 -2.23 -3.06
CA MET A 117 -9.54 -1.46 -2.97
C MET A 117 -10.13 -1.16 -4.34
N ALA A 118 -9.27 -0.85 -5.32
CA ALA A 118 -9.68 -0.65 -6.71
C ALA A 118 -10.31 -1.93 -7.29
N TYR A 119 -9.69 -3.09 -7.09
CA TYR A 119 -10.22 -4.37 -7.57
C TYR A 119 -11.51 -4.79 -6.88
N VAL A 120 -11.72 -4.42 -5.61
CA VAL A 120 -13.03 -4.63 -4.93
C VAL A 120 -14.14 -3.83 -5.62
N GLY A 121 -13.87 -2.58 -6.00
CA GLY A 121 -14.83 -1.77 -6.77
C GLY A 121 -15.15 -2.37 -8.13
N ILE A 122 -14.12 -2.81 -8.86
CA ILE A 122 -14.29 -3.45 -10.18
C ILE A 122 -15.05 -4.79 -10.05
N GLU A 123 -14.77 -5.57 -9.01
CA GLU A 123 -15.52 -6.81 -8.72
C GLU A 123 -17.02 -6.55 -8.59
N TYR A 124 -17.39 -5.49 -7.85
CA TYR A 124 -18.78 -5.11 -7.68
C TYR A 124 -19.42 -4.72 -9.01
N GLU A 125 -18.75 -3.90 -9.82
CA GLU A 125 -19.26 -3.51 -11.15
C GLU A 125 -19.42 -4.71 -12.07
N CYS A 126 -18.45 -5.64 -12.11
CA CYS A 126 -18.55 -6.89 -12.87
C CYS A 126 -19.74 -7.73 -12.39
N ALA A 127 -19.97 -7.85 -11.07
CA ALA A 127 -21.08 -8.61 -10.52
C ALA A 127 -22.44 -8.03 -10.94
N VAL A 128 -22.56 -6.70 -10.99
CA VAL A 128 -23.80 -6.02 -11.44
C VAL A 128 -24.09 -6.28 -12.93
N GLU A 129 -23.06 -6.37 -13.76
CA GLU A 129 -23.24 -6.66 -15.20
C GLU A 129 -23.52 -8.14 -15.49
N GLU A 130 -23.16 -9.04 -14.58
CA GLU A 130 -23.37 -10.49 -14.72
C GLU A 130 -24.78 -10.96 -14.25
N GLU A 131 -25.55 -10.09 -13.55
CA GLU A 131 -26.94 -10.32 -13.14
C GLU A 131 -27.93 -10.11 -14.30
#